data_2e0c3a360d7484a0213bf2ff18c6b6ed
#
_entry.id   2e0c3a360d7484a0213bf2ff18c6b6ed
#
_cell.length_a   1.000
_cell.length_b   1.000
_cell.length_c   1.000
_cell.angle_alpha   90.00
_cell.angle_beta   90.00
_cell.angle_gamma   90.00
#
_symmetry.space_group_name_H-M   'P 1'
#
loop_
_entity.id
_entity.type
_entity.pdbx_description
1 polymer ?
#
loop_
_entity_poly.entity_id
_entity_poly.type
_entity_poly.pdbx_seq_one_letter_code
_entity_poly.pdbx_strand_id
1 'polypeptide(L)'
;MGWKRENRVQVQIRSATTEDIASIALLCQELGYSTSEQDVQKRLKRFEQDAERVVYVAYLPNESIVGWVHVYISESLLTGRRAEIDGLIVNELYRSCGAGRLLMQSVEQWAKQQGCDSVYVY
;
A
#
# COMPACT_ATOMS: atom_id res chain seq x y z
N MET A 1 -29.99 4.71 -24.22
CA MET A 1 -29.49 4.27 -23.88
C MET A 1 -29.17 3.83 -23.04
N GLY A 2 -29.46 3.78 -22.56
CA GLY A 2 -29.20 3.13 -21.56
C GLY A 2 -28.13 2.55 -21.28
N TRP A 3 -27.83 2.65 -21.30
CA TRP A 3 -26.85 2.27 -21.06
C TRP A 3 -26.52 2.04 -19.83
N LYS A 4 -26.16 1.28 -19.60
CA LYS A 4 -25.91 0.91 -18.42
C LYS A 4 -24.72 1.50 -17.89
N ARG A 5 -24.66 1.61 -16.69
CA ARG A 5 -23.62 2.08 -16.11
C ARG A 5 -22.94 1.03 -15.51
N GLU A 6 -21.73 0.87 -15.59
CA GLU A 6 -21.12 -0.16 -14.98
C GLU A 6 -21.06 0.05 -13.54
N ASN A 7 -21.10 -1.01 -12.78
CA ASN A 7 -20.95 -0.98 -11.35
C ASN A 7 -19.49 -0.87 -11.03
N ARG A 8 -19.05 0.33 -10.77
CA ARG A 8 -17.66 0.55 -10.43
C ARG A 8 -17.44 0.30 -8.97
N VAL A 9 -16.44 -0.48 -8.68
CA VAL A 9 -16.01 -0.68 -7.32
C VAL A 9 -15.26 0.57 -6.90
N GLN A 10 -15.68 1.18 -5.79
CA GLN A 10 -15.01 2.36 -5.27
C GLN A 10 -13.94 1.95 -4.30
N VAL A 11 -12.71 2.15 -4.71
CA VAL A 11 -11.54 1.84 -3.87
C VAL A 11 -11.05 3.12 -3.24
N GLN A 12 -10.79 3.09 -1.95
CA GLN A 12 -10.22 4.22 -1.23
C GLN A 12 -8.93 3.78 -0.56
N ILE A 13 -8.08 4.76 -0.25
CA ILE A 13 -6.76 4.50 0.34
C ILE A 13 -6.69 5.18 1.70
N ARG A 14 -6.08 4.48 2.66
CA ARG A 14 -5.76 5.06 3.96
C ARG A 14 -4.54 4.37 4.54
N SER A 15 -4.01 4.94 5.60
CA SER A 15 -2.91 4.30 6.31
C SER A 15 -3.39 3.02 6.98
N ALA A 16 -2.52 2.03 7.03
CA ALA A 16 -2.83 0.76 7.68
C ALA A 16 -2.96 0.94 9.19
N THR A 17 -3.83 0.14 9.79
CA THR A 17 -3.99 0.11 11.24
C THR A 17 -3.88 -1.33 11.72
N THR A 18 -3.92 -1.51 13.03
CA THR A 18 -3.85 -2.86 13.61
C THR A 18 -5.04 -3.73 13.20
N GLU A 19 -6.13 -3.12 12.77
CA GLU A 19 -7.29 -3.87 12.29
C GLU A 19 -7.06 -4.52 10.94
N ASP A 20 -6.00 -4.13 10.24
CA ASP A 20 -5.71 -4.64 8.91
C ASP A 20 -4.72 -5.80 8.89
N ILE A 21 -4.23 -6.20 10.06
CA ILE A 21 -3.17 -7.20 10.18
C ILE A 21 -3.51 -8.51 9.47
N ALA A 22 -4.70 -9.04 9.73
CA ALA A 22 -5.08 -10.32 9.13
C ALA A 22 -5.17 -10.23 7.61
N SER A 23 -5.74 -9.13 7.11
CA SER A 23 -5.88 -8.92 5.67
C SER A 23 -4.55 -8.75 4.98
N ILE A 24 -3.64 -8.00 5.61
CA ILE A 24 -2.30 -7.79 5.07
C ILE A 24 -1.55 -9.12 5.00
N ALA A 25 -1.62 -9.92 6.08
CA ALA A 25 -0.94 -11.21 6.10
C ALA A 25 -1.50 -12.15 5.03
N LEU A 26 -2.82 -12.15 4.85
CA LEU A 26 -3.44 -12.98 3.84
C LEU A 26 -2.97 -12.60 2.43
N LEU A 27 -2.90 -11.32 2.14
CA LEU A 27 -2.41 -10.85 0.84
C LEU A 27 -0.94 -11.23 0.63
N CYS A 28 -0.13 -11.18 1.67
CA CYS A 28 1.26 -11.64 1.58
C CYS A 28 1.32 -13.09 1.14
N GLN A 29 0.47 -13.94 1.71
CA GLN A 29 0.43 -15.35 1.36
C GLN A 29 0.07 -15.58 -0.10
N GLU A 30 -0.76 -14.71 -0.68
CA GLU A 30 -1.13 -14.81 -2.08
C GLU A 30 0.06 -14.60 -3.01
N LEU A 31 1.06 -13.85 -2.56
CA LEU A 31 2.31 -13.67 -3.31
C LEU A 31 3.34 -14.74 -3.00
N GLY A 32 3.00 -15.70 -2.15
CA GLY A 32 3.92 -16.78 -1.80
C GLY A 32 4.82 -16.49 -0.62
N TYR A 33 4.56 -15.42 0.13
CA TYR A 33 5.33 -15.13 1.34
C TYR A 33 4.62 -15.71 2.55
N SER A 34 5.39 -16.39 3.41
CA SER A 34 4.84 -17.01 4.62
C SER A 34 4.85 -16.03 5.77
N THR A 35 4.29 -14.86 5.56
CA THR A 35 4.28 -13.84 6.60
C THR A 35 3.09 -14.06 7.52
N SER A 36 3.36 -14.24 8.81
CA SER A 36 2.31 -14.47 9.79
C SER A 36 1.68 -13.18 10.25
N GLU A 37 0.49 -13.28 10.86
CA GLU A 37 -0.14 -12.11 11.47
C GLU A 37 0.74 -11.51 12.57
N GLN A 38 1.45 -12.35 13.30
CA GLN A 38 2.35 -11.89 14.35
C GLN A 38 3.49 -11.06 13.78
N ASP A 39 4.04 -11.50 12.64
CA ASP A 39 5.09 -10.74 11.95
C ASP A 39 4.58 -9.40 11.49
N VAL A 40 3.40 -9.37 10.88
CA VAL A 40 2.80 -8.13 10.41
C VAL A 40 2.56 -7.19 11.57
N GLN A 41 2.03 -7.71 12.68
CA GLN A 41 1.75 -6.91 13.86
C GLN A 41 3.02 -6.26 14.40
N LYS A 42 4.07 -7.03 14.56
CA LYS A 42 5.35 -6.52 15.03
C LYS A 42 5.90 -5.42 14.15
N ARG A 43 5.86 -5.66 12.84
CA ARG A 43 6.41 -4.71 11.87
C ARG A 43 5.61 -3.44 11.80
N LEU A 44 4.28 -3.54 11.74
CA LEU A 44 3.43 -2.35 11.72
C LEU A 44 3.63 -1.50 12.97
N LYS A 45 3.78 -2.16 14.12
CA LYS A 45 3.99 -1.44 15.36
C LYS A 45 5.30 -0.65 15.34
N ARG A 46 6.35 -1.22 14.77
CA ARG A 46 7.62 -0.51 14.59
C ARG A 46 7.47 0.64 13.62
N PHE A 47 6.75 0.42 12.53
CA PHE A 47 6.61 1.43 11.48
C PHE A 47 5.83 2.65 11.97
N GLU A 48 4.93 2.47 12.92
CA GLU A 48 4.20 3.59 13.51
C GLU A 48 5.12 4.61 14.15
N GLN A 49 6.30 4.18 14.61
CA GLN A 49 7.27 5.06 15.25
C GLN A 49 8.23 5.69 14.24
N ASP A 50 8.11 5.36 12.98
CA ASP A 50 9.06 5.78 11.96
C ASP A 50 8.38 6.72 10.97
N ALA A 51 8.71 8.02 11.06
CA ALA A 51 8.11 9.02 10.19
C ALA A 51 8.54 8.87 8.73
N GLU A 52 9.55 8.05 8.47
CA GLU A 52 10.04 7.83 7.11
C GLU A 52 9.55 6.53 6.49
N ARG A 53 8.48 5.98 7.03
CA ARG A 53 7.81 4.80 6.49
C ARG A 53 6.32 4.99 6.53
N VAL A 54 5.64 4.37 5.58
CA VAL A 54 4.18 4.33 5.62
C VAL A 54 3.70 3.06 4.94
N VAL A 55 2.63 2.51 5.45
CA VAL A 55 1.90 1.43 4.80
C VAL A 55 0.51 1.94 4.52
N TYR A 56 0.13 1.92 3.24
CA TYR A 56 -1.23 2.28 2.84
C TYR A 56 -1.99 1.01 2.48
N VAL A 57 -3.27 1.01 2.78
CA VAL A 57 -4.16 -0.08 2.35
C VAL A 57 -5.22 0.49 1.43
N ALA A 58 -5.62 -0.34 0.47
CA ALA A 58 -6.72 -0.04 -0.43
C ALA A 58 -7.93 -0.83 0.08
N TYR A 59 -9.05 -0.15 0.26
CA TYR A 59 -10.23 -0.79 0.84
C TYR A 59 -11.49 -0.43 0.07
N LEU A 60 -12.49 -1.30 0.20
CA LEU A 60 -13.78 -1.17 -0.45
C LEU A 60 -14.78 -0.50 0.50
N PRO A 61 -15.95 -0.07 0.00
CA PRO A 61 -16.98 0.50 0.87
C PRO A 61 -17.42 -0.40 2.03
N ASN A 62 -17.31 -1.73 1.86
CA ASN A 62 -17.60 -2.67 2.94
C ASN A 62 -16.41 -2.89 3.86
N GLU A 63 -15.35 -2.09 3.68
CA GLU A 63 -14.12 -2.10 4.48
C GLU A 63 -13.20 -3.30 4.24
N SER A 64 -13.48 -4.11 3.24
CA SER A 64 -12.57 -5.19 2.86
C SER A 64 -11.28 -4.61 2.31
N ILE A 65 -10.14 -5.13 2.76
CA ILE A 65 -8.84 -4.71 2.27
C ILE A 65 -8.52 -5.51 1.01
N VAL A 66 -8.24 -4.82 -0.08
CA VAL A 66 -7.95 -5.47 -1.36
C VAL A 66 -6.54 -5.24 -1.85
N GLY A 67 -5.75 -4.46 -1.14
CA GLY A 67 -4.36 -4.24 -1.50
C GLY A 67 -3.63 -3.45 -0.44
N TRP A 68 -2.30 -3.45 -0.53
CA TRP A 68 -1.47 -2.64 0.34
C TRP A 68 -0.16 -2.30 -0.34
N VAL A 69 0.49 -1.25 0.15
CA VAL A 69 1.82 -0.84 -0.30
C VAL A 69 2.63 -0.39 0.90
N HIS A 70 3.89 -0.78 0.94
CA HIS A 70 4.84 -0.32 1.94
C HIS A 70 5.92 0.49 1.23
N VAL A 71 6.17 1.70 1.72
CA VAL A 71 7.15 2.60 1.16
C VAL A 71 7.97 3.21 2.29
N TYR A 72 9.24 3.41 2.04
CA TYR A 72 10.16 4.00 3.01
C TYR A 72 11.11 4.97 2.31
N ILE A 73 11.71 5.86 3.09
CA ILE A 73 12.63 6.85 2.57
C ILE A 73 14.05 6.28 2.62
N SER A 74 14.76 6.43 1.51
CA SER A 74 16.17 6.07 1.41
C SER A 74 16.92 7.32 0.97
N GLU A 75 18.08 7.56 1.58
CA GLU A 75 18.87 8.71 1.23
C GLU A 75 20.33 8.30 1.10
N SER A 76 20.97 8.71 0.00
CA SER A 76 22.38 8.42 -0.21
C SER A 76 23.06 9.64 -0.84
N LEU A 77 24.39 9.65 -0.76
CA LEU A 77 25.15 10.72 -1.36
C LEU A 77 24.99 10.77 -2.87
N LEU A 78 24.77 9.62 -3.48
CA LEU A 78 24.70 9.53 -4.94
C LEU A 78 23.31 9.79 -5.50
N THR A 79 22.28 9.33 -4.80
CA THR A 79 20.93 9.38 -5.33
C THR A 79 20.02 10.40 -4.65
N GLY A 80 20.48 10.99 -3.55
CA GLY A 80 19.66 11.92 -2.79
C GLY A 80 18.57 11.19 -2.02
N ARG A 81 17.49 11.90 -1.77
CA ARG A 81 16.39 11.42 -0.96
C ARG A 81 15.29 10.87 -1.87
N ARG A 82 14.96 9.61 -1.71
CA ARG A 82 13.96 8.99 -2.56
C ARG A 82 13.07 8.04 -1.76
N ALA A 83 11.86 7.85 -2.25
CA ALA A 83 10.92 6.91 -1.66
C ALA A 83 11.08 5.57 -2.37
N GLU A 84 11.24 4.50 -1.60
CA GLU A 84 11.41 3.17 -2.17
C GLU A 84 10.21 2.31 -1.81
N ILE A 85 9.60 1.72 -2.82
CA ILE A 85 8.49 0.81 -2.62
C ILE A 85 9.06 -0.57 -2.35
N ASP A 86 8.81 -1.07 -1.15
CA ASP A 86 9.29 -2.37 -0.72
C ASP A 86 8.36 -3.49 -1.15
N GLY A 87 7.07 -3.20 -1.21
CA GLY A 87 6.09 -4.18 -1.65
C GLY A 87 4.79 -3.50 -2.02
N LEU A 88 4.15 -4.00 -3.05
CA LEU A 88 2.83 -3.55 -3.46
C LEU A 88 2.05 -4.76 -3.93
N ILE A 89 0.96 -5.06 -3.27
CA ILE A 89 0.14 -6.23 -3.55
C ILE A 89 -1.30 -5.80 -3.73
N VAL A 90 -1.95 -6.31 -4.77
CA VAL A 90 -3.39 -6.11 -4.97
C VAL A 90 -4.01 -7.50 -5.16
N ASN A 91 -5.14 -7.72 -4.49
CA ASN A 91 -5.89 -8.95 -4.63
C ASN A 91 -6.23 -9.16 -6.10
N GLU A 92 -6.05 -10.39 -6.57
CA GLU A 92 -6.20 -10.73 -7.97
C GLU A 92 -7.56 -10.32 -8.54
N LEU A 93 -8.62 -10.46 -7.74
CA LEU A 93 -9.96 -10.11 -8.19
C LEU A 93 -10.18 -8.61 -8.38
N TYR A 94 -9.30 -7.78 -7.82
CA TYR A 94 -9.48 -6.33 -7.83
C TYR A 94 -8.36 -5.60 -8.55
N ARG A 95 -7.54 -6.30 -9.32
CA ARG A 95 -6.42 -5.66 -10.01
C ARG A 95 -6.86 -4.67 -11.06
N SER A 96 -8.02 -4.92 -11.69
CA SER A 96 -8.49 -4.05 -12.76
C SER A 96 -9.36 -2.89 -12.28
N CYS A 97 -9.59 -2.75 -10.98
CA CYS A 97 -10.45 -1.69 -10.46
C CYS A 97 -9.68 -0.43 -10.05
N GLY A 98 -8.38 -0.38 -10.36
CA GLY A 98 -7.59 0.82 -10.11
C GLY A 98 -6.94 0.89 -8.74
N ALA A 99 -7.01 -0.17 -7.95
CA ALA A 99 -6.43 -0.17 -6.60
C ALA A 99 -4.93 0.09 -6.62
N GLY A 100 -4.20 -0.58 -7.53
CA GLY A 100 -2.75 -0.39 -7.63
C GLY A 100 -2.40 1.03 -8.01
N ARG A 101 -3.13 1.61 -8.95
CA ARG A 101 -2.88 2.99 -9.38
C ARG A 101 -3.12 3.97 -8.24
N LEU A 102 -4.19 3.76 -7.48
CA LEU A 102 -4.51 4.63 -6.34
C LEU A 102 -3.47 4.51 -5.24
N LEU A 103 -2.98 3.30 -4.99
CA LEU A 103 -1.89 3.10 -4.04
C LEU A 103 -0.64 3.85 -4.48
N MET A 104 -0.30 3.76 -5.77
CA MET A 104 0.85 4.48 -6.30
C MET A 104 0.69 5.99 -6.20
N GLN A 105 -0.51 6.50 -6.48
CA GLN A 105 -0.76 7.94 -6.34
C GLN A 105 -0.56 8.39 -4.89
N SER A 106 -0.99 7.57 -3.94
CA SER A 106 -0.81 7.90 -2.52
C SER A 106 0.67 7.92 -2.15
N VAL A 107 1.43 6.97 -2.69
CA VAL A 107 2.88 6.92 -2.47
C VAL A 107 3.55 8.17 -3.04
N GLU A 108 3.20 8.55 -4.26
CA GLU A 108 3.80 9.70 -4.92
C GLU A 108 3.51 10.98 -4.16
N GLN A 109 2.29 11.12 -3.66
CA GLN A 109 1.90 12.29 -2.88
C GLN A 109 2.67 12.35 -1.56
N TRP A 110 2.77 11.21 -0.88
CA TRP A 110 3.51 11.11 0.36
C TRP A 110 4.99 11.43 0.14
N ALA A 111 5.57 10.89 -0.94
CA ALA A 111 6.97 11.13 -1.27
C ALA A 111 7.26 12.62 -1.48
N LYS A 112 6.36 13.31 -2.16
CA LYS A 112 6.50 14.76 -2.36
C LYS A 112 6.46 15.50 -1.04
N GLN A 113 5.57 15.12 -0.15
CA GLN A 113 5.47 15.72 1.17
C GLN A 113 6.71 15.49 2.00
N GLN A 114 7.39 14.37 1.76
CA GLN A 114 8.63 14.03 2.46
C GLN A 114 9.86 14.65 1.83
N GLY A 115 9.71 15.41 0.76
CA GLY A 115 10.82 16.05 0.09
C GLY A 115 11.68 15.12 -0.76
N CYS A 116 11.06 14.05 -1.26
CA CYS A 116 11.78 13.11 -2.12
C CYS A 116 11.88 13.62 -3.55
N ASP A 117 12.99 13.28 -4.21
CA ASP A 117 13.21 13.63 -5.61
C ASP A 117 12.58 12.62 -6.55
N SER A 118 12.36 11.40 -6.09
CA SER A 118 11.85 10.33 -6.94
C SER A 118 11.23 9.22 -6.11
N VAL A 119 10.46 8.37 -6.81
CA VAL A 119 9.92 7.13 -6.26
C VAL A 119 10.57 5.99 -7.01
N TYR A 120 11.08 5.03 -6.28
CA TYR A 120 11.79 3.90 -6.85
C TYR A 120 11.05 2.60 -6.52
N VAL A 121 10.94 1.73 -7.51
CA VAL A 121 10.29 0.43 -7.34
C VAL A 121 11.31 -0.66 -7.62
N TYR A 122 11.40 -1.61 -6.70
CA TYR A 122 12.29 -2.74 -6.89
C TYR A 122 11.72 -3.72 -7.91
#